data_6d4a8ca35ed63b8233d007b074162dea
#
_entry.id   6d4a8ca35ed63b8233d007b074162dea
#
_cell.length_a   1.000
_cell.length_b   1.000
_cell.length_c   1.000
_cell.angle_alpha   90.00
_cell.angle_beta   90.00
_cell.angle_gamma   90.00
#
_symmetry.space_group_name_H-M   'P 1'
#
loop_
_entity.id
_entity.type
_entity.pdbx_description
1 polymer ?
#
loop_
_entity_poly.entity_id
_entity_poly.type
_entity_poly.pdbx_seq_one_letter_code
_entity_poly.pdbx_strand_id
1 'polypeptide(L)'
;MTKPDIPEMDAMIALAARFEAAVKADPALEGADLGEMLRHVPGKRTICRGTVQGRDCIWRVFHSPQDGVAGREWVELQRVHSEMQDDEHRVNAPLYHAAEFGLIAVEFVPGTPLMALIWQSPPEAREAQVLPAARWLRSYTESSESWWPAKPEGWLKRAERAAAKQPFSRLRKLERPVIAELSRLVSRIEGLEWRTAICHGDFHPNNLIVADTRMTGIDNGGSARMPIYKDMARFLMHMGRRGVIPSGSRVLGVDGVLIEGFSETFAMTEAERRLILPFMLGIEALIRVENPQMKRSRV
;
A
#
# COMPACT_ATOMS: atom_id res chain seq x y z
N MET A 1 10.36 12.22 8.44
CA MET A 1 8.98 12.41 8.89
C MET A 1 8.61 13.85 8.54
N THR A 2 7.66 14.06 7.62
CA THR A 2 7.00 15.37 7.44
C THR A 2 6.18 15.61 8.70
N LYS A 3 6.23 16.86 9.25
CA LYS A 3 5.32 17.26 10.33
C LYS A 3 3.89 16.93 9.90
N PRO A 4 3.05 16.35 10.77
CA PRO A 4 1.63 16.18 10.46
C PRO A 4 1.04 17.56 10.13
N ASP A 5 0.30 17.65 9.02
CA ASP A 5 -0.55 18.82 8.79
C ASP A 5 -1.52 18.88 9.96
N ILE A 6 -1.37 19.92 10.79
CA ILE A 6 -2.28 20.17 11.90
C ILE A 6 -3.55 20.74 11.27
N PRO A 7 -4.71 20.07 11.43
CA PRO A 7 -5.98 20.61 10.91
C PRO A 7 -6.28 21.95 11.56
N GLU A 8 -7.01 22.78 10.84
CA GLU A 8 -7.59 23.99 11.43
C GLU A 8 -8.48 23.62 12.62
N MET A 9 -8.50 24.45 13.64
CA MET A 9 -9.25 24.21 14.89
C MET A 9 -10.70 23.80 14.62
N ASP A 10 -11.36 24.49 13.67
CA ASP A 10 -12.75 24.21 13.29
C ASP A 10 -12.94 22.79 12.74
N ALA A 11 -11.97 22.28 11.98
CA ALA A 11 -12.00 20.91 11.47
C ALA A 11 -11.89 19.87 12.61
N MET A 12 -11.09 20.16 13.62
CA MET A 12 -10.98 19.29 14.80
C MET A 12 -12.24 19.29 15.64
N ILE A 13 -12.85 20.47 15.86
CA ILE A 13 -14.12 20.61 16.57
C ILE A 13 -15.23 19.84 15.84
N ALA A 14 -15.33 19.99 14.52
CA ALA A 14 -16.33 19.29 13.72
C ALA A 14 -16.13 17.76 13.75
N LEU A 15 -14.88 17.29 13.78
CA LEU A 15 -14.55 15.87 13.91
C LEU A 15 -14.98 15.32 15.27
N ALA A 16 -14.65 16.02 16.36
CA ALA A 16 -15.04 15.64 17.72
C ALA A 16 -16.56 15.61 17.88
N ALA A 17 -17.26 16.66 17.45
CA ALA A 17 -18.72 16.73 17.51
C ALA A 17 -19.40 15.58 16.76
N ARG A 18 -18.87 15.19 15.59
CA ARG A 18 -19.41 14.07 14.81
C ARG A 18 -19.16 12.73 15.49
N PHE A 19 -17.99 12.53 16.11
CA PHE A 19 -17.69 11.34 16.89
C PHE A 19 -18.60 11.23 18.13
N GLU A 20 -18.80 12.34 18.87
CA GLU A 20 -19.74 12.42 19.99
C GLU A 20 -21.18 12.09 19.56
N ALA A 21 -21.59 12.60 18.39
CA ALA A 21 -22.91 12.27 17.84
C ALA A 21 -23.06 10.76 17.56
N ALA A 22 -22.01 10.13 17.02
CA ALA A 22 -21.99 8.68 16.80
C ALA A 22 -22.08 7.90 18.13
N VAL A 23 -21.30 8.31 19.14
CA VAL A 23 -21.35 7.69 20.49
C VAL A 23 -22.72 7.79 21.12
N LYS A 24 -23.42 8.92 20.93
CA LYS A 24 -24.80 9.10 21.43
C LYS A 24 -25.82 8.25 20.66
N ALA A 25 -25.58 8.00 19.37
CA ALA A 25 -26.51 7.27 18.53
C ALA A 25 -26.41 5.75 18.64
N ASP A 26 -25.21 5.24 18.97
CA ASP A 26 -24.95 3.79 18.99
C ASP A 26 -24.37 3.34 20.34
N PRO A 27 -25.12 2.56 21.14
CA PRO A 27 -24.62 1.99 22.40
C PRO A 27 -23.33 1.15 22.27
N ALA A 28 -23.05 0.59 21.09
CA ALA A 28 -21.81 -0.15 20.83
C ALA A 28 -20.56 0.73 20.91
N LEU A 29 -20.71 2.05 20.91
CA LEU A 29 -19.66 3.03 21.11
C LEU A 29 -19.54 3.56 22.55
N GLU A 30 -20.31 3.04 23.48
CA GLU A 30 -20.20 3.44 24.89
C GLU A 30 -18.76 3.24 25.37
N GLY A 31 -18.14 4.30 25.93
CA GLY A 31 -16.75 4.29 26.38
C GLY A 31 -15.71 4.33 25.26
N ALA A 32 -16.11 4.49 24.00
CA ALA A 32 -15.16 4.69 22.91
C ALA A 32 -14.46 6.04 23.01
N ASP A 33 -13.19 6.08 22.60
CA ASP A 33 -12.36 7.30 22.59
C ASP A 33 -11.59 7.42 21.29
N LEU A 34 -11.52 8.64 20.73
CA LEU A 34 -10.70 8.92 19.54
C LEU A 34 -9.20 8.95 19.85
N GLY A 35 -8.83 9.35 21.06
CA GLY A 35 -7.46 9.41 21.52
C GLY A 35 -6.54 10.34 20.70
N GLU A 36 -5.34 9.87 20.42
CA GLU A 36 -4.29 10.65 19.76
C GLU A 36 -4.47 10.71 18.23
N MET A 37 -4.40 11.90 17.65
CA MET A 37 -4.35 12.06 16.19
C MET A 37 -2.96 11.69 15.64
N LEU A 38 -2.90 10.65 14.84
CA LEU A 38 -1.68 10.17 14.20
C LEU A 38 -1.41 10.85 12.85
N ARG A 39 -2.48 11.15 12.09
CA ARG A 39 -2.36 11.72 10.75
C ARG A 39 -3.64 12.43 10.34
N HIS A 40 -3.48 13.58 9.72
CA HIS A 40 -4.57 14.28 9.03
C HIS A 40 -4.26 14.35 7.52
N VAL A 41 -5.25 14.00 6.69
CA VAL A 41 -5.19 14.13 5.24
C VAL A 41 -6.32 15.06 4.81
N PRO A 42 -6.04 16.35 4.50
CA PRO A 42 -7.05 17.35 4.18
C PRO A 42 -8.01 16.87 3.09
N GLY A 43 -9.30 17.11 3.29
CA GLY A 43 -10.36 16.71 2.34
C GLY A 43 -10.62 15.21 2.21
N LYS A 44 -9.91 14.36 2.95
CA LYS A 44 -10.05 12.90 2.88
C LYS A 44 -10.42 12.28 4.22
N ARG A 45 -9.45 12.14 5.12
CA ARG A 45 -9.65 11.45 6.41
C ARG A 45 -8.66 11.88 7.47
N THR A 46 -9.04 11.71 8.71
CA THR A 46 -8.18 11.81 9.90
C THR A 46 -8.00 10.40 10.48
N ILE A 47 -6.80 10.09 10.93
CA ILE A 47 -6.42 8.82 11.56
C ILE A 47 -6.08 9.10 13.01
N CYS A 48 -6.75 8.42 13.92
CA CYS A 48 -6.51 8.54 15.36
C CYS A 48 -6.23 7.17 15.99
N ARG A 49 -5.42 7.13 17.04
CA ARG A 49 -5.30 5.96 17.90
C ARG A 49 -6.18 6.18 19.12
N GLY A 50 -7.12 5.29 19.32
CA GLY A 50 -8.07 5.38 20.42
C GLY A 50 -8.54 3.99 20.87
N THR A 51 -9.75 3.94 21.39
CA THR A 51 -10.36 2.69 21.87
C THR A 51 -11.78 2.51 21.36
N VAL A 52 -12.20 1.28 21.18
CA VAL A 52 -13.58 0.88 20.91
C VAL A 52 -13.87 -0.46 21.57
N GLN A 53 -15.00 -0.57 22.30
CA GLN A 53 -15.38 -1.79 23.01
C GLN A 53 -14.25 -2.36 23.89
N GLY A 54 -13.51 -1.47 24.59
CA GLY A 54 -12.39 -1.84 25.45
C GLY A 54 -11.12 -2.31 24.74
N ARG A 55 -11.05 -2.19 23.42
CA ARG A 55 -9.89 -2.61 22.61
C ARG A 55 -9.17 -1.40 22.00
N ASP A 56 -7.84 -1.42 21.99
CA ASP A 56 -7.02 -0.47 21.24
C ASP A 56 -7.36 -0.54 19.75
N CYS A 57 -7.58 0.62 19.12
CA CYS A 57 -7.94 0.69 17.72
C CYS A 57 -7.28 1.86 17.00
N ILE A 58 -7.35 1.79 15.66
CA ILE A 58 -7.10 2.91 14.76
C ILE A 58 -8.42 3.35 14.17
N TRP A 59 -8.83 4.54 14.51
CA TRP A 59 -9.96 5.22 13.91
C TRP A 59 -9.58 5.83 12.56
N ARG A 60 -10.40 5.58 11.55
CA ARG A 60 -10.38 6.28 10.26
C ARG A 60 -11.65 7.11 10.18
N VAL A 61 -11.50 8.43 10.27
CA VAL A 61 -12.63 9.39 10.27
C VAL A 61 -12.65 10.07 8.91
N PHE A 62 -13.55 9.69 8.04
CA PHE A 62 -13.70 10.22 6.69
C PHE A 62 -14.38 11.60 6.74
N HIS A 63 -13.84 12.59 6.01
CA HIS A 63 -14.37 13.95 6.05
C HIS A 63 -15.71 14.09 5.32
N SER A 64 -15.98 13.24 4.33
CA SER A 64 -17.21 13.24 3.53
C SER A 64 -17.93 11.89 3.67
N PRO A 65 -18.71 11.65 4.74
CA PRO A 65 -19.41 10.38 4.95
C PRO A 65 -20.31 9.97 3.77
N GLN A 66 -20.95 10.98 3.12
CA GLN A 66 -21.86 10.81 1.98
C GLN A 66 -21.22 10.23 0.73
N ASP A 67 -19.90 10.25 0.60
CA ASP A 67 -19.19 9.69 -0.56
C ASP A 67 -19.20 8.15 -0.60
N GLY A 68 -19.70 7.51 0.47
CA GLY A 68 -19.78 6.06 0.61
C GLY A 68 -18.40 5.37 0.63
N VAL A 69 -17.32 6.12 0.80
CA VAL A 69 -15.94 5.56 0.84
C VAL A 69 -15.78 4.66 2.05
N ALA A 70 -16.27 5.09 3.22
CA ALA A 70 -16.19 4.31 4.46
C ALA A 70 -16.88 2.94 4.30
N GLY A 71 -18.08 2.90 3.71
CA GLY A 71 -18.79 1.65 3.48
C GLY A 71 -18.06 0.69 2.55
N ARG A 72 -17.52 1.20 1.43
CA ARG A 72 -16.72 0.36 0.51
C ARG A 72 -15.44 -0.16 1.16
N GLU A 73 -14.75 0.69 1.92
CA GLU A 73 -13.55 0.30 2.66
C GLU A 73 -13.86 -0.76 3.71
N TRP A 74 -15.00 -0.62 4.41
CA TRP A 74 -15.45 -1.60 5.41
C TRP A 74 -15.72 -2.98 4.81
N VAL A 75 -16.46 -3.05 3.71
CA VAL A 75 -16.73 -4.32 3.02
C VAL A 75 -15.44 -5.03 2.62
N GLU A 76 -14.46 -4.29 2.12
CA GLU A 76 -13.18 -4.87 1.74
C GLU A 76 -12.36 -5.33 2.97
N LEU A 77 -12.36 -4.56 4.05
CA LEU A 77 -11.72 -4.96 5.31
C LEU A 77 -12.30 -6.28 5.86
N GLN A 78 -13.63 -6.42 5.82
CA GLN A 78 -14.29 -7.65 6.24
C GLN A 78 -13.93 -8.83 5.33
N ARG A 79 -13.95 -8.63 4.00
CA ARG A 79 -13.58 -9.66 3.03
C ARG A 79 -12.17 -10.18 3.29
N VAL A 80 -11.18 -9.29 3.27
CA VAL A 80 -9.78 -9.71 3.39
C VAL A 80 -9.47 -10.29 4.77
N HIS A 81 -10.11 -9.77 5.83
CA HIS A 81 -9.96 -10.32 7.17
C HIS A 81 -10.53 -11.74 7.28
N SER A 82 -11.65 -12.03 6.62
CA SER A 82 -12.22 -13.40 6.60
C SER A 82 -11.38 -14.39 5.79
N GLU A 83 -10.65 -13.91 4.79
CA GLU A 83 -9.81 -14.75 3.92
C GLU A 83 -8.39 -14.97 4.47
N MET A 84 -7.89 -14.04 5.30
CA MET A 84 -6.55 -14.10 5.88
C MET A 84 -6.61 -14.37 7.40
N GLN A 85 -6.94 -15.61 7.77
CA GLN A 85 -7.05 -16.08 9.15
C GLN A 85 -5.82 -16.88 9.62
N ASP A 86 -4.76 -16.90 8.84
CA ASP A 86 -3.50 -17.57 9.15
C ASP A 86 -2.81 -16.90 10.35
N ASP A 87 -2.13 -17.69 11.17
CA ASP A 87 -1.37 -17.18 12.32
C ASP A 87 -0.11 -16.42 11.88
N GLU A 88 0.48 -16.78 10.75
CA GLU A 88 1.71 -16.17 10.24
C GLU A 88 1.44 -14.92 9.39
N HIS A 89 0.42 -14.97 8.50
CA HIS A 89 0.06 -13.90 7.57
C HIS A 89 -1.38 -13.46 7.78
N ARG A 90 -1.58 -12.26 8.29
CA ARG A 90 -2.93 -11.72 8.53
C ARG A 90 -3.06 -10.25 8.15
N VAL A 91 -4.26 -9.72 8.24
CA VAL A 91 -4.58 -8.30 8.22
C VAL A 91 -5.15 -7.87 9.56
N ASN A 92 -5.09 -6.58 9.86
CA ASN A 92 -5.72 -6.03 11.06
C ASN A 92 -7.24 -6.21 11.02
N ALA A 93 -7.82 -6.59 12.16
CA ALA A 93 -9.25 -6.89 12.27
C ALA A 93 -10.13 -5.64 12.09
N PRO A 94 -11.24 -5.71 11.34
CA PRO A 94 -12.30 -4.70 11.38
C PRO A 94 -13.05 -4.80 12.71
N LEU A 95 -13.14 -3.68 13.46
CA LEU A 95 -13.75 -3.67 14.78
C LEU A 95 -15.11 -3.01 14.81
N TYR A 96 -15.26 -1.86 14.13
CA TYR A 96 -16.50 -1.10 14.15
C TYR A 96 -16.65 -0.24 12.88
N HIS A 97 -17.90 0.00 12.51
CA HIS A 97 -18.25 0.82 11.33
C HIS A 97 -19.57 1.57 11.55
N ALA A 98 -19.53 2.88 11.30
CA ALA A 98 -20.71 3.73 11.20
C ALA A 98 -20.61 4.60 9.94
N ALA A 99 -21.24 4.12 8.85
CA ALA A 99 -21.14 4.76 7.52
C ALA A 99 -21.66 6.19 7.52
N GLU A 100 -22.80 6.46 8.18
CA GLU A 100 -23.46 7.74 8.28
C GLU A 100 -22.59 8.80 8.97
N PHE A 101 -21.72 8.37 9.89
CA PHE A 101 -20.74 9.24 10.56
C PHE A 101 -19.36 9.20 9.87
N GLY A 102 -19.18 8.36 8.85
CA GLY A 102 -17.91 8.16 8.17
C GLY A 102 -16.81 7.59 9.08
N LEU A 103 -17.17 6.71 10.01
CA LEU A 103 -16.26 6.12 11.00
C LEU A 103 -15.96 4.66 10.67
N ILE A 104 -14.67 4.29 10.75
CA ILE A 104 -14.22 2.90 10.78
C ILE A 104 -13.20 2.78 11.92
N ALA A 105 -13.34 1.77 12.76
CA ALA A 105 -12.31 1.33 13.69
C ALA A 105 -11.73 0.00 13.23
N VAL A 106 -10.41 -0.08 13.17
CA VAL A 106 -9.67 -1.31 12.93
C VAL A 106 -8.71 -1.57 14.09
N GLU A 107 -8.35 -2.82 14.29
CA GLU A 107 -7.39 -3.23 15.30
C GLU A 107 -6.10 -2.40 15.26
N PHE A 108 -5.65 -1.91 16.41
CA PHE A 108 -4.28 -1.44 16.57
C PHE A 108 -3.35 -2.65 16.64
N VAL A 109 -2.43 -2.77 15.69
CA VAL A 109 -1.48 -3.90 15.64
C VAL A 109 -0.17 -3.48 16.31
N PRO A 110 0.17 -4.05 17.47
CA PRO A 110 1.47 -3.83 18.08
C PRO A 110 2.57 -4.50 17.25
N GLY A 111 3.76 -3.90 17.21
CA GLY A 111 4.90 -4.45 16.47
C GLY A 111 5.74 -3.38 15.78
N THR A 112 6.66 -3.81 14.94
CA THR A 112 7.57 -2.94 14.20
C THR A 112 7.23 -2.95 12.71
N PRO A 113 7.05 -1.80 12.05
CA PRO A 113 6.93 -1.75 10.59
C PRO A 113 8.14 -2.41 9.92
N LEU A 114 7.90 -3.27 8.93
CA LEU A 114 8.95 -4.02 8.25
C LEU A 114 10.09 -3.13 7.74
N MET A 115 9.79 -1.93 7.23
CA MET A 115 10.83 -0.98 6.81
C MET A 115 11.74 -0.54 7.97
N ALA A 116 11.17 -0.30 9.15
CA ALA A 116 11.94 0.06 10.34
C ALA A 116 12.81 -1.12 10.80
N LEU A 117 12.25 -2.32 10.78
CA LEU A 117 12.96 -3.56 11.09
C LEU A 117 14.18 -3.77 10.17
N ILE A 118 14.01 -3.59 8.85
CA ILE A 118 15.10 -3.68 7.88
C ILE A 118 16.22 -2.68 8.19
N TRP A 119 15.87 -1.43 8.54
CA TRP A 119 16.87 -0.41 8.89
C TRP A 119 17.60 -0.69 10.19
N GLN A 120 16.94 -1.31 11.16
CA GLN A 120 17.52 -1.68 12.47
C GLN A 120 18.36 -2.94 12.39
N SER A 121 18.16 -3.77 11.37
CA SER A 121 18.84 -5.06 11.23
C SER A 121 20.22 -4.92 10.58
N PRO A 122 21.17 -5.76 10.98
CA PRO A 122 22.45 -5.86 10.30
C PRO A 122 22.25 -6.31 8.85
N PRO A 123 23.14 -5.89 7.92
CA PRO A 123 22.96 -6.14 6.47
C PRO A 123 22.66 -7.59 6.10
N GLU A 124 23.35 -8.54 6.73
CA GLU A 124 23.22 -9.97 6.50
C GLU A 124 21.87 -10.58 6.90
N ALA A 125 21.14 -9.93 7.80
CA ALA A 125 19.83 -10.39 8.27
C ALA A 125 18.65 -9.78 7.46
N ARG A 126 18.89 -8.74 6.66
CA ARG A 126 17.83 -7.97 6.00
C ARG A 126 17.04 -8.77 4.99
N GLU A 127 17.72 -9.61 4.21
CA GLU A 127 17.11 -10.44 3.18
C GLU A 127 16.07 -11.39 3.79
N ALA A 128 16.46 -12.14 4.82
CA ALA A 128 15.59 -13.10 5.50
C ALA A 128 14.32 -12.44 6.09
N GLN A 129 14.41 -11.17 6.50
CA GLN A 129 13.25 -10.44 7.04
C GLN A 129 12.28 -9.97 5.96
N VAL A 130 12.74 -9.74 4.74
CA VAL A 130 11.91 -9.19 3.67
C VAL A 130 11.22 -10.26 2.83
N LEU A 131 11.85 -11.42 2.63
CA LEU A 131 11.30 -12.52 1.84
C LEU A 131 9.90 -12.97 2.26
N PRO A 132 9.51 -13.00 3.55
CA PRO A 132 8.15 -13.34 3.95
C PRO A 132 7.06 -12.43 3.38
N ALA A 133 7.40 -11.20 2.97
CA ALA A 133 6.44 -10.29 2.36
C ALA A 133 5.85 -10.82 1.02
N ALA A 134 6.61 -11.64 0.29
CA ALA A 134 6.11 -12.29 -0.93
C ALA A 134 5.02 -13.31 -0.60
N ARG A 135 5.20 -14.12 0.46
CA ARG A 135 4.19 -15.07 0.93
C ARG A 135 2.95 -14.36 1.48
N TRP A 136 3.15 -13.28 2.23
CA TRP A 136 2.03 -12.46 2.70
C TRP A 136 1.18 -11.94 1.52
N LEU A 137 1.83 -11.40 0.47
CA LEU A 137 1.10 -10.91 -0.71
C LEU A 137 0.41 -12.06 -1.45
N ARG A 138 1.02 -13.26 -1.49
CA ARG A 138 0.40 -14.46 -2.08
C ARG A 138 -0.90 -14.80 -1.34
N SER A 139 -0.88 -14.88 -0.01
CA SER A 139 -2.06 -15.14 0.82
C SER A 139 -3.14 -14.07 0.61
N TYR A 140 -2.74 -12.79 0.45
CA TYR A 140 -3.69 -11.69 0.21
C TYR A 140 -4.43 -11.79 -1.13
N THR A 141 -3.78 -12.30 -2.17
CA THR A 141 -4.31 -12.29 -3.55
C THR A 141 -4.92 -13.59 -4.01
N GLU A 142 -4.59 -14.69 -3.35
CA GLU A 142 -4.86 -16.07 -3.80
C GLU A 142 -6.34 -16.35 -4.06
N SER A 143 -7.23 -15.98 -3.14
CA SER A 143 -8.68 -16.25 -3.23
C SER A 143 -9.37 -15.55 -4.40
N SER A 144 -8.80 -14.44 -4.86
CA SER A 144 -9.38 -13.59 -5.91
C SER A 144 -8.60 -13.63 -7.23
N GLU A 145 -7.53 -14.45 -7.32
CA GLU A 145 -6.68 -14.52 -8.50
C GLU A 145 -7.40 -15.08 -9.73
N SER A 146 -7.16 -14.48 -10.88
CA SER A 146 -7.68 -14.92 -12.17
C SER A 146 -6.80 -14.40 -13.33
N TRP A 147 -6.81 -15.12 -14.45
CA TRP A 147 -6.11 -14.71 -15.68
C TRP A 147 -7.03 -13.86 -16.55
N TRP A 148 -6.51 -12.75 -17.04
CA TRP A 148 -7.23 -11.83 -17.91
C TRP A 148 -6.34 -11.36 -19.06
N PRO A 149 -6.93 -11.02 -20.23
CA PRO A 149 -6.17 -10.41 -21.32
C PRO A 149 -5.43 -9.16 -20.82
N ALA A 150 -4.13 -9.10 -21.11
CA ALA A 150 -3.29 -7.99 -20.70
C ALA A 150 -3.70 -6.68 -21.42
N LYS A 151 -3.75 -5.59 -20.67
CA LYS A 151 -4.07 -4.25 -21.19
C LYS A 151 -2.98 -3.24 -20.76
N PRO A 152 -1.76 -3.36 -21.32
CA PRO A 152 -0.61 -2.57 -20.91
C PRO A 152 -0.68 -1.09 -21.29
N GLU A 153 -1.44 -0.71 -22.37
CA GLU A 153 -1.46 0.65 -22.93
C GLU A 153 -2.01 1.67 -21.90
N GLY A 154 -3.02 1.27 -21.11
CA GLY A 154 -3.59 2.12 -20.07
C GLY A 154 -2.58 2.50 -19.01
N TRP A 155 -1.69 1.56 -18.66
CA TRP A 155 -0.61 1.77 -17.72
C TRP A 155 0.49 2.64 -18.31
N LEU A 156 0.90 2.41 -19.56
CA LEU A 156 1.87 3.26 -20.27
C LEU A 156 1.39 4.71 -20.31
N LYS A 157 0.15 4.95 -20.76
CA LYS A 157 -0.45 6.30 -20.80
C LYS A 157 -0.47 6.98 -19.43
N ARG A 158 -0.66 6.21 -18.35
CA ARG A 158 -0.58 6.73 -16.98
C ARG A 158 0.84 7.15 -16.61
N ALA A 159 1.84 6.33 -16.96
CA ALA A 159 3.25 6.64 -16.71
C ALA A 159 3.72 7.86 -17.52
N GLU A 160 3.36 7.96 -18.79
CA GLU A 160 3.65 9.12 -19.67
C GLU A 160 3.07 10.41 -19.08
N ARG A 161 1.80 10.38 -18.64
CA ARG A 161 1.17 11.54 -17.98
C ARG A 161 1.86 11.94 -16.68
N ALA A 162 2.38 10.98 -15.92
CA ALA A 162 3.14 11.26 -14.72
C ALA A 162 4.51 11.87 -15.06
N ALA A 163 5.24 11.28 -16.00
CA ALA A 163 6.53 11.77 -16.44
C ALA A 163 6.45 13.19 -17.07
N ALA A 164 5.35 13.50 -17.78
CA ALA A 164 5.11 14.85 -18.29
C ALA A 164 5.04 15.91 -17.17
N LYS A 165 4.65 15.52 -15.96
CA LYS A 165 4.59 16.41 -14.78
C LYS A 165 5.89 16.44 -13.96
N GLN A 166 6.94 15.72 -14.39
CA GLN A 166 8.21 15.67 -13.67
C GLN A 166 8.87 17.08 -13.66
N PRO A 167 9.07 17.72 -12.48
CA PRO A 167 9.57 19.06 -12.39
C PRO A 167 11.09 19.16 -12.66
N PHE A 168 11.85 18.08 -12.41
CA PHE A 168 13.30 18.09 -12.51
C PHE A 168 13.79 17.66 -13.89
N SER A 169 14.50 18.55 -14.59
CA SER A 169 15.01 18.29 -15.94
C SER A 169 15.96 17.08 -16.02
N ARG A 170 16.77 16.87 -14.95
CA ARG A 170 17.66 15.70 -14.85
C ARG A 170 16.88 14.40 -14.82
N LEU A 171 15.82 14.32 -14.02
CA LEU A 171 14.98 13.12 -13.93
C LEU A 171 14.22 12.89 -15.23
N ARG A 172 13.68 13.95 -15.88
CA ARG A 172 13.05 13.81 -17.20
C ARG A 172 13.98 13.19 -18.25
N LYS A 173 15.29 13.49 -18.21
CA LYS A 173 16.27 12.86 -19.12
C LYS A 173 16.43 11.36 -18.86
N LEU A 174 16.38 10.95 -17.57
CA LEU A 174 16.48 9.55 -17.17
C LEU A 174 15.18 8.77 -17.44
N GLU A 175 14.03 9.41 -17.36
CA GLU A 175 12.72 8.80 -17.58
C GLU A 175 12.46 8.50 -19.06
N ARG A 176 13.00 9.28 -20.00
CA ARG A 176 12.81 9.07 -21.45
C ARG A 176 13.17 7.67 -21.94
N PRO A 177 14.37 7.11 -21.67
CA PRO A 177 14.71 5.76 -22.08
C PRO A 177 13.83 4.70 -21.41
N VAL A 178 13.36 4.94 -20.17
CA VAL A 178 12.42 4.05 -19.49
C VAL A 178 11.08 4.02 -20.25
N ILE A 179 10.53 5.16 -20.62
CA ILE A 179 9.29 5.25 -21.43
C ILE A 179 9.45 4.52 -22.75
N ALA A 180 10.59 4.72 -23.46
CA ALA A 180 10.84 4.05 -24.73
C ALA A 180 10.88 2.53 -24.57
N GLU A 181 11.48 2.02 -23.49
CA GLU A 181 11.49 0.58 -23.22
C GLU A 181 10.11 0.06 -22.84
N LEU A 182 9.34 0.79 -22.02
CA LEU A 182 7.96 0.44 -21.71
C LEU A 182 7.10 0.33 -22.98
N SER A 183 7.27 1.24 -23.95
CA SER A 183 6.57 1.17 -25.23
C SER A 183 6.90 -0.10 -26.03
N ARG A 184 8.16 -0.56 -26.00
CA ARG A 184 8.57 -1.84 -26.61
C ARG A 184 7.95 -3.02 -25.89
N LEU A 185 7.91 -2.99 -24.55
CA LEU A 185 7.30 -4.04 -23.74
C LEU A 185 5.79 -4.14 -23.98
N VAL A 186 5.08 -3.03 -24.19
CA VAL A 186 3.66 -3.04 -24.55
C VAL A 186 3.42 -3.94 -25.75
N SER A 187 4.13 -3.77 -26.87
CA SER A 187 3.97 -4.60 -28.08
C SER A 187 4.28 -6.09 -27.86
N ARG A 188 5.08 -6.41 -26.83
CA ARG A 188 5.42 -7.82 -26.51
C ARG A 188 4.45 -8.44 -25.52
N ILE A 189 3.75 -7.61 -24.73
CA ILE A 189 2.75 -8.04 -23.73
C ILE A 189 1.37 -8.12 -24.38
N GLU A 190 1.12 -7.33 -25.42
CA GLU A 190 -0.13 -7.35 -26.16
C GLU A 190 -0.45 -8.77 -26.65
N GLY A 191 -1.68 -9.22 -26.42
CA GLY A 191 -2.12 -10.59 -26.75
C GLY A 191 -1.76 -11.65 -25.72
N LEU A 192 -1.00 -11.33 -24.67
CA LEU A 192 -0.79 -12.21 -23.53
C LEU A 192 -1.92 -12.08 -22.52
N GLU A 193 -1.96 -13.02 -21.59
CA GLU A 193 -2.74 -12.90 -20.36
C GLU A 193 -1.82 -12.54 -19.19
N TRP A 194 -2.36 -11.85 -18.18
CA TRP A 194 -1.73 -11.59 -16.91
C TRP A 194 -2.64 -11.94 -15.74
N ARG A 195 -2.04 -12.22 -14.61
CA ARG A 195 -2.78 -12.47 -13.38
C ARG A 195 -3.29 -11.17 -12.79
N THR A 196 -4.59 -11.16 -12.47
CA THR A 196 -5.26 -10.10 -11.73
C THR A 196 -5.81 -10.67 -10.44
N ALA A 197 -5.87 -9.85 -9.41
CA ALA A 197 -6.53 -10.15 -8.15
C ALA A 197 -7.09 -8.87 -7.54
N ILE A 198 -7.83 -8.98 -6.44
CA ILE A 198 -8.07 -7.84 -5.57
C ILE A 198 -6.77 -7.59 -4.83
N CYS A 199 -6.04 -6.55 -5.24
CA CYS A 199 -4.73 -6.20 -4.72
C CYS A 199 -4.85 -5.21 -3.57
N HIS A 200 -3.82 -5.13 -2.72
CA HIS A 200 -3.73 -4.16 -1.63
C HIS A 200 -3.75 -2.70 -2.15
N GLY A 201 -3.12 -2.44 -3.30
CA GLY A 201 -3.10 -1.14 -3.97
C GLY A 201 -2.02 -0.18 -3.47
N ASP A 202 -1.59 -0.27 -2.22
CA ASP A 202 -0.44 0.46 -1.65
C ASP A 202 0.49 -0.48 -0.86
N PHE A 203 0.78 -1.66 -1.42
CA PHE A 203 1.62 -2.67 -0.78
C PHE A 203 3.07 -2.19 -0.69
N HIS A 204 3.55 -1.97 0.52
CA HIS A 204 4.94 -1.58 0.79
C HIS A 204 5.34 -1.89 2.24
N PRO A 205 6.67 -1.94 2.57
CA PRO A 205 7.13 -2.42 3.87
C PRO A 205 6.64 -1.65 5.11
N ASN A 206 6.18 -0.39 4.96
CA ASN A 206 5.60 0.33 6.11
C ASN A 206 4.16 -0.09 6.42
N ASN A 207 3.50 -0.80 5.51
CA ASN A 207 2.14 -1.32 5.69
C ASN A 207 2.14 -2.78 6.13
N LEU A 208 3.30 -3.32 6.51
CA LEU A 208 3.47 -4.63 7.11
C LEU A 208 4.07 -4.46 8.52
N ILE A 209 3.31 -4.85 9.53
CA ILE A 209 3.74 -4.82 10.94
C ILE A 209 4.22 -6.22 11.32
N VAL A 210 5.44 -6.29 11.83
CA VAL A 210 6.06 -7.55 12.26
C VAL A 210 6.09 -7.61 13.77
N ALA A 211 5.57 -8.70 14.33
CA ALA A 211 5.64 -9.06 15.74
C ALA A 211 5.98 -10.55 15.85
N ASP A 212 7.10 -10.86 16.43
CA ASP A 212 7.68 -12.22 16.44
C ASP A 212 7.78 -12.79 15.01
N THR A 213 7.08 -13.88 14.72
CA THR A 213 7.02 -14.50 13.39
C THR A 213 5.83 -14.03 12.56
N ARG A 214 4.93 -13.24 13.14
CA ARG A 214 3.68 -12.81 12.51
C ARG A 214 3.87 -11.53 11.69
N MET A 215 3.36 -11.53 10.47
CA MET A 215 3.31 -10.37 9.60
C MET A 215 1.85 -9.94 9.39
N THR A 216 1.50 -8.76 9.87
CA THR A 216 0.14 -8.20 9.76
C THR A 216 0.13 -7.04 8.78
N GLY A 217 -0.66 -7.14 7.71
CA GLY A 217 -0.90 -6.03 6.80
C GLY A 217 -1.91 -5.04 7.36
N ILE A 218 -1.66 -3.75 7.11
CA ILE A 218 -2.50 -2.63 7.52
C ILE A 218 -2.79 -1.73 6.32
N ASP A 219 -3.76 -0.85 6.45
CA ASP A 219 -4.21 0.10 5.39
C ASP A 219 -4.80 -0.59 4.14
N ASN A 220 -5.57 -1.65 4.35
CA ASN A 220 -6.12 -2.54 3.33
C ASN A 220 -7.36 -1.99 2.59
N GLY A 221 -7.89 -0.82 2.98
CA GLY A 221 -9.19 -0.33 2.48
C GLY A 221 -9.19 0.25 1.07
N GLY A 222 -8.03 0.40 0.44
CA GLY A 222 -7.89 0.92 -0.93
C GLY A 222 -7.84 -0.15 -2.02
N SER A 223 -8.22 -1.37 -1.71
CA SER A 223 -8.10 -2.53 -2.59
C SER A 223 -8.94 -2.42 -3.85
N ALA A 224 -8.39 -2.90 -4.96
CA ALA A 224 -9.08 -2.97 -6.25
C ALA A 224 -8.54 -4.13 -7.07
N ARG A 225 -9.37 -4.66 -8.01
CA ARG A 225 -8.89 -5.66 -8.95
C ARG A 225 -7.91 -5.02 -9.94
N MET A 226 -6.69 -5.52 -9.95
CA MET A 226 -5.62 -5.05 -10.83
C MET A 226 -4.58 -6.17 -11.06
N PRO A 227 -3.64 -6.00 -12.00
CA PRO A 227 -2.52 -6.94 -12.16
C PRO A 227 -1.71 -7.04 -10.86
N ILE A 228 -1.49 -8.27 -10.37
CA ILE A 228 -0.78 -8.53 -9.10
C ILE A 228 0.64 -7.94 -9.07
N TYR A 229 1.28 -7.85 -10.24
CA TYR A 229 2.63 -7.29 -10.41
C TYR A 229 2.71 -5.80 -10.01
N LYS A 230 1.56 -5.12 -9.94
CA LYS A 230 1.49 -3.73 -9.47
C LYS A 230 1.90 -3.60 -8.00
N ASP A 231 1.40 -4.50 -7.15
CA ASP A 231 1.77 -4.50 -5.74
C ASP A 231 3.21 -4.98 -5.53
N MET A 232 3.66 -6.01 -6.27
CA MET A 232 5.07 -6.43 -6.26
C MET A 232 6.01 -5.29 -6.65
N ALA A 233 5.71 -4.61 -7.77
CA ALA A 233 6.49 -3.46 -8.23
C ALA A 233 6.46 -2.32 -7.22
N ARG A 234 5.32 -2.06 -6.58
CA ARG A 234 5.18 -1.05 -5.54
C ARG A 234 6.07 -1.33 -4.35
N PHE A 235 6.11 -2.59 -3.89
CA PHE A 235 6.95 -3.02 -2.79
C PHE A 235 8.44 -2.87 -3.13
N LEU A 236 8.87 -3.45 -4.24
CA LEU A 236 10.26 -3.43 -4.70
C LEU A 236 10.76 -2.00 -4.95
N MET A 237 9.99 -1.19 -5.67
CA MET A 237 10.36 0.20 -5.96
C MET A 237 10.34 1.10 -4.73
N HIS A 238 9.49 0.82 -3.73
CA HIS A 238 9.49 1.56 -2.47
C HIS A 238 10.83 1.44 -1.75
N MET A 239 11.42 0.25 -1.76
CA MET A 239 12.75 -0.01 -1.18
C MET A 239 13.86 0.51 -2.08
N GLY A 240 13.83 0.17 -3.37
CA GLY A 240 14.86 0.56 -4.33
C GLY A 240 15.11 2.07 -4.40
N ARG A 241 14.04 2.88 -4.39
CA ARG A 241 14.12 4.36 -4.34
C ARG A 241 14.75 4.92 -3.07
N ARG A 242 14.78 4.16 -1.99
CA ARG A 242 15.43 4.50 -0.73
C ARG A 242 16.85 3.94 -0.62
N GLY A 243 17.32 3.28 -1.68
CA GLY A 243 18.63 2.63 -1.69
C GLY A 243 18.68 1.36 -0.83
N VAL A 244 17.53 0.82 -0.44
CA VAL A 244 17.44 -0.41 0.36
C VAL A 244 17.49 -1.61 -0.59
N ILE A 245 18.62 -2.28 -0.62
CA ILE A 245 18.90 -3.50 -1.40
C ILE A 245 19.39 -4.55 -0.41
N PRO A 246 18.49 -5.30 0.25
CA PRO A 246 18.84 -6.23 1.32
C PRO A 246 19.91 -7.26 0.94
N SER A 247 19.82 -7.85 -0.24
CA SER A 247 20.78 -8.84 -0.72
C SER A 247 22.08 -8.25 -1.27
N GLY A 248 22.13 -6.93 -1.51
CA GLY A 248 23.22 -6.28 -2.23
C GLY A 248 23.18 -6.46 -3.75
N SER A 249 22.37 -7.36 -4.28
CA SER A 249 22.22 -7.60 -5.73
C SER A 249 21.15 -6.68 -6.32
N ARG A 250 21.55 -5.75 -7.19
CA ARG A 250 20.65 -4.80 -7.81
C ARG A 250 20.29 -5.17 -9.24
N VAL A 251 19.00 -5.37 -9.53
CA VAL A 251 18.45 -5.67 -10.86
C VAL A 251 17.31 -4.70 -11.14
N LEU A 252 17.30 -4.02 -12.28
CA LEU A 252 16.27 -3.03 -12.66
C LEU A 252 16.03 -1.94 -11.60
N GLY A 253 17.05 -1.59 -10.82
CA GLY A 253 16.97 -0.58 -9.76
C GLY A 253 16.44 -1.06 -8.41
N VAL A 254 16.05 -2.32 -8.29
CA VAL A 254 15.52 -2.96 -7.08
C VAL A 254 16.37 -4.17 -6.67
N ASP A 255 16.02 -4.82 -5.58
CA ASP A 255 16.73 -6.00 -5.10
C ASP A 255 16.42 -7.22 -5.97
N GLY A 256 17.49 -7.86 -6.53
CA GLY A 256 17.36 -8.98 -7.44
C GLY A 256 16.88 -10.28 -6.76
N VAL A 257 17.31 -10.52 -5.52
CA VAL A 257 16.86 -11.72 -4.77
C VAL A 257 15.38 -11.62 -4.42
N LEU A 258 14.89 -10.42 -4.13
CA LEU A 258 13.46 -10.22 -3.90
C LEU A 258 12.63 -10.39 -5.17
N ILE A 259 13.13 -10.01 -6.35
CA ILE A 259 12.47 -10.34 -7.62
C ILE A 259 12.31 -11.85 -7.74
N GLU A 260 13.36 -12.62 -7.46
CA GLU A 260 13.29 -14.09 -7.50
C GLU A 260 12.35 -14.63 -6.43
N GLY A 261 12.39 -14.12 -5.18
CA GLY A 261 11.50 -14.53 -4.11
C GLY A 261 10.01 -14.33 -4.45
N PHE A 262 9.65 -13.21 -5.08
CA PHE A 262 8.31 -13.04 -5.63
C PHE A 262 8.01 -14.00 -6.78
N SER A 263 8.99 -14.19 -7.68
CA SER A 263 8.84 -15.07 -8.85
C SER A 263 8.60 -16.53 -8.44
N GLU A 264 9.32 -17.02 -7.45
CA GLU A 264 9.17 -18.36 -6.88
C GLU A 264 7.86 -18.53 -6.13
N THR A 265 7.55 -17.59 -5.20
CA THR A 265 6.34 -17.62 -4.38
C THR A 265 5.06 -17.64 -5.23
N PHE A 266 5.08 -16.96 -6.37
CA PHE A 266 3.96 -16.89 -7.30
C PHE A 266 4.07 -17.90 -8.44
N ALA A 267 5.10 -18.75 -8.48
CA ALA A 267 5.38 -19.67 -9.59
C ALA A 267 5.22 -18.96 -10.95
N MET A 268 5.91 -17.81 -11.12
CA MET A 268 5.78 -16.99 -12.30
C MET A 268 6.29 -17.69 -13.56
N THR A 269 5.54 -17.57 -14.66
CA THR A 269 5.97 -17.96 -15.99
C THR A 269 7.13 -17.10 -16.49
N GLU A 270 7.81 -17.53 -17.53
CA GLU A 270 8.91 -16.76 -18.14
C GLU A 270 8.41 -15.40 -18.68
N ALA A 271 7.21 -15.35 -19.26
CA ALA A 271 6.61 -14.12 -19.75
C ALA A 271 6.35 -13.13 -18.60
N GLU A 272 5.84 -13.61 -17.46
CA GLU A 272 5.62 -12.77 -16.27
C GLU A 272 6.95 -12.22 -15.74
N ARG A 273 7.98 -13.07 -15.64
CA ARG A 273 9.30 -12.69 -15.12
C ARG A 273 10.05 -11.73 -16.03
N ARG A 274 10.01 -11.95 -17.36
CA ARG A 274 10.82 -11.19 -18.32
C ARG A 274 10.13 -10.00 -18.97
N LEU A 275 8.80 -9.98 -18.96
CA LEU A 275 8.04 -8.91 -19.63
C LEU A 275 7.16 -8.15 -18.66
N ILE A 276 6.26 -8.84 -17.93
CA ILE A 276 5.18 -8.19 -17.19
C ILE A 276 5.68 -7.52 -15.91
N LEU A 277 6.45 -8.22 -15.07
CA LEU A 277 7.01 -7.63 -13.86
C LEU A 277 7.99 -6.47 -14.17
N PRO A 278 8.95 -6.60 -15.12
CA PRO A 278 9.79 -5.47 -15.54
C PRO A 278 8.99 -4.28 -16.07
N PHE A 279 7.93 -4.53 -16.84
CA PHE A 279 7.00 -3.48 -17.28
C PHE A 279 6.39 -2.75 -16.09
N MET A 280 5.83 -3.47 -15.11
CA MET A 280 5.22 -2.85 -13.92
C MET A 280 6.23 -2.15 -13.01
N LEU A 281 7.47 -2.63 -12.93
CA LEU A 281 8.56 -1.91 -12.25
C LEU A 281 8.82 -0.55 -12.89
N GLY A 282 8.92 -0.50 -14.21
CA GLY A 282 9.08 0.75 -14.95
C GLY A 282 7.89 1.70 -14.78
N ILE A 283 6.67 1.17 -14.82
CA ILE A 283 5.45 1.95 -14.53
C ILE A 283 5.52 2.56 -13.13
N GLU A 284 5.81 1.75 -12.10
CA GLU A 284 5.86 2.22 -10.70
C GLU A 284 6.99 3.23 -10.49
N ALA A 285 8.11 3.10 -11.21
CA ALA A 285 9.19 4.09 -11.20
C ALA A 285 8.72 5.48 -11.67
N LEU A 286 7.85 5.54 -12.68
CA LEU A 286 7.42 6.78 -13.34
C LEU A 286 6.17 7.43 -12.74
N ILE A 287 5.24 6.66 -12.17
CA ILE A 287 3.97 7.22 -11.65
C ILE A 287 4.12 8.04 -10.36
N ARG A 288 5.28 8.03 -9.77
CA ARG A 288 5.62 8.78 -8.55
C ARG A 288 6.43 10.03 -8.90
N VAL A 289 5.73 11.10 -9.27
CA VAL A 289 6.36 12.39 -9.57
C VAL A 289 7.00 12.95 -8.29
N GLU A 290 8.24 13.40 -8.42
CA GLU A 290 8.98 13.96 -7.29
C GLU A 290 8.42 15.33 -6.88
N ASN A 291 8.37 15.55 -5.56
CA ASN A 291 7.91 16.82 -5.02
C ASN A 291 8.90 17.94 -5.39
N PRO A 292 8.43 19.07 -5.96
CA PRO A 292 9.29 20.21 -6.29
C PRO A 292 10.09 20.77 -5.10
N GLN A 293 9.60 20.56 -3.87
CA GLN A 293 10.27 20.97 -2.64
C GLN A 293 11.31 19.97 -2.12
N MET A 294 11.50 18.85 -2.83
CA MET A 294 12.50 17.87 -2.44
C MET A 294 13.90 18.47 -2.47
N LYS A 295 14.71 18.18 -1.46
CA LYS A 295 16.11 18.63 -1.42
C LYS A 295 16.88 18.07 -2.61
N ARG A 296 17.73 18.89 -3.26
CA ARG A 296 18.53 18.49 -4.42
C ARG A 296 19.39 17.25 -4.19
N SER A 297 19.81 16.99 -2.95
CA SER A 297 20.55 15.77 -2.57
C SER A 297 19.74 14.47 -2.69
N ARG A 298 18.42 14.56 -2.92
CA ARG A 298 17.54 13.40 -3.13
C ARG A 298 17.08 13.26 -4.59
N VAL A 299 17.45 14.16 -5.45
CA VAL A 299 17.21 14.19 -6.89
C VAL A 299 18.48 13.71 -7.62
#